data_3207f1b7c89bc484b221a0d96b3fc338
#
_entry.id   3207f1b7c89bc484b221a0d96b3fc338
#
_cell.length_a   1.000
_cell.length_b   1.000
_cell.length_c   1.000
_cell.angle_alpha   90.00
_cell.angle_beta   90.00
_cell.angle_gamma   90.00
#
_symmetry.space_group_name_H-M   'P 1'
#
loop_
_entity.id
_entity.type
_entity.pdbx_description
1 polymer ?
#
loop_
_entity_poly.entity_id
_entity_poly.type
_entity_poly.pdbx_seq_one_letter_code
_entity_poly.pdbx_strand_id
1 'polypeptide(L)'
;MKISFAITVCNELDEIKRLVPFLLEHKRQQDEIVILFDEKNGSKEVLDFLLPFNIKPNVQTWRGLDWNNNFADWKNKLNDYCTGDYIFQLDADEMIDKYMVKNISVILEMNPKVDLIFVPRINTVDGITQEHINKWGWRVDENNWINFPDYQGRVYRKNMSWYGRVHERIVGGEVFSTLPAEEKAYCIQHHKTIDKQEKQNNLYTTI
;
A
#
# COMPACT_ATOMS: atom_id res chain seq x y z
N MET A 1 -2.27 -8.39 19.80
CA MET A 1 -1.60 -8.23 18.49
C MET A 1 -1.73 -6.79 18.03
N LYS A 2 -0.64 -6.18 17.56
CA LYS A 2 -0.54 -4.80 17.04
C LYS A 2 -0.33 -4.86 15.52
N ILE A 3 -0.93 -3.92 14.77
CA ILE A 3 -0.74 -3.77 13.33
C ILE A 3 -0.06 -2.43 13.04
N SER A 4 0.95 -2.46 12.16
CA SER A 4 1.54 -1.26 11.57
C SER A 4 0.92 -1.04 10.18
N PHE A 5 0.13 0.03 10.01
CA PHE A 5 -0.25 0.53 8.69
C PHE A 5 0.94 1.30 8.15
N ALA A 6 1.65 0.68 7.22
CA ALA A 6 2.92 1.16 6.67
C ALA A 6 2.70 1.78 5.29
N ILE A 7 3.12 3.04 5.10
CA ILE A 7 2.83 3.81 3.89
C ILE A 7 4.13 4.37 3.31
N THR A 8 4.37 4.14 2.03
CA THR A 8 5.38 4.87 1.26
C THR A 8 4.74 6.01 0.50
N VAL A 9 5.36 7.20 0.51
CA VAL A 9 4.82 8.40 -0.13
C VAL A 9 5.92 9.29 -0.68
N CYS A 10 5.64 9.96 -1.80
CA CYS A 10 6.53 10.90 -2.47
C CYS A 10 5.80 12.21 -2.83
N ASN A 11 4.93 12.19 -3.83
CA ASN A 11 4.25 13.37 -4.38
C ASN A 11 2.71 13.26 -4.36
N GLU A 12 2.17 12.26 -3.67
CA GLU A 12 0.74 11.90 -3.67
C GLU A 12 -0.03 12.71 -2.62
N LEU A 13 -0.04 14.07 -2.74
CA LEU A 13 -0.65 14.96 -1.75
C LEU A 13 -2.15 14.72 -1.56
N ASP A 14 -2.90 14.61 -2.65
CA ASP A 14 -4.35 14.48 -2.59
C ASP A 14 -4.76 13.10 -2.06
N GLU A 15 -3.98 12.09 -2.40
CA GLU A 15 -4.15 10.72 -1.95
C GLU A 15 -3.85 10.60 -0.45
N ILE A 16 -2.71 11.11 0.01
CA ILE A 16 -2.31 11.02 1.41
C ILE A 16 -3.22 11.85 2.34
N LYS A 17 -3.80 12.95 1.83
CA LYS A 17 -4.81 13.73 2.55
C LYS A 17 -6.10 12.94 2.82
N ARG A 18 -6.37 11.92 2.03
CA ARG A 18 -7.50 11.00 2.26
C ARG A 18 -7.09 9.83 3.14
N LEU A 19 -5.96 9.17 2.83
CA LEU A 19 -5.56 7.94 3.48
C LEU A 19 -5.21 8.12 4.96
N VAL A 20 -4.37 9.10 5.32
CA VAL A 20 -3.88 9.25 6.71
C VAL A 20 -5.00 9.63 7.68
N PRO A 21 -5.86 10.64 7.42
CA PRO A 21 -7.01 10.92 8.30
C PRO A 21 -7.97 9.74 8.43
N PHE A 22 -8.23 9.01 7.32
CA PHE A 22 -9.09 7.83 7.32
C PHE A 22 -8.54 6.72 8.22
N LEU A 23 -7.26 6.40 8.12
CA LEU A 23 -6.62 5.40 8.99
C LEU A 23 -6.63 5.84 10.46
N LEU A 24 -6.39 7.12 10.74
CA LEU A 24 -6.45 7.68 12.10
C LEU A 24 -7.85 7.52 12.73
N GLU A 25 -8.89 7.73 11.95
CA GLU A 25 -10.27 7.60 12.41
C GLU A 25 -10.66 6.14 12.70
N HIS A 26 -10.15 5.20 11.91
CA HIS A 26 -10.67 3.84 11.91
C HIS A 26 -9.75 2.78 12.54
N LYS A 27 -8.43 3.04 12.66
CA LYS A 27 -7.50 2.10 13.30
C LYS A 27 -7.81 1.93 14.79
N ARG A 28 -7.41 0.80 15.36
CA ARG A 28 -7.47 0.59 16.82
C ARG A 28 -6.41 1.46 17.51
N GLN A 29 -6.64 1.74 18.80
CA GLN A 29 -5.74 2.60 19.58
C GLN A 29 -4.30 2.04 19.66
N GLN A 30 -4.15 0.72 19.76
CA GLN A 30 -2.84 0.06 19.80
C GLN A 30 -2.11 -0.01 18.47
N ASP A 31 -2.84 0.09 17.34
CA ASP A 31 -2.24 0.05 16.01
C ASP A 31 -1.52 1.39 15.70
N GLU A 32 -0.55 1.32 14.82
CA GLU A 32 0.21 2.50 14.42
C GLU A 32 0.10 2.79 12.93
N ILE A 33 0.42 4.03 12.56
CA ILE A 33 0.63 4.48 11.20
C ILE A 33 2.09 4.88 11.09
N VAL A 34 2.82 4.23 10.18
CA VAL A 34 4.23 4.50 9.93
C VAL A 34 4.38 4.93 8.47
N ILE A 35 4.91 6.11 8.26
CA ILE A 35 5.01 6.71 6.93
C ILE A 35 6.48 6.92 6.60
N LEU A 36 6.92 6.48 5.43
CA LEU A 36 8.23 6.79 4.88
C LEU A 36 8.08 7.74 3.69
N PHE A 37 8.49 8.98 3.89
CA PHE A 37 8.49 10.02 2.87
C PHE A 37 9.82 10.02 2.12
N ASP A 38 9.78 9.98 0.80
CA ASP A 38 10.95 10.18 -0.06
C ASP A 38 11.31 11.67 -0.09
N GLU A 39 12.23 12.08 0.76
CA GLU A 39 12.65 13.49 0.87
C GLU A 39 13.47 13.95 -0.34
N LYS A 40 14.10 13.02 -1.06
CA LYS A 40 14.92 13.36 -2.22
C LYS A 40 14.09 13.81 -3.41
N ASN A 41 12.95 13.15 -3.65
CA ASN A 41 12.12 13.35 -4.83
C ASN A 41 10.72 13.87 -4.48
N GLY A 42 10.35 13.86 -3.21
CA GLY A 42 9.01 14.20 -2.73
C GLY A 42 8.76 15.71 -2.66
N SER A 43 7.50 16.08 -2.76
CA SER A 43 7.09 17.47 -2.67
C SER A 43 7.04 17.98 -1.22
N LYS A 44 7.40 19.26 -1.07
CA LYS A 44 7.35 19.93 0.24
C LYS A 44 5.94 19.93 0.84
N GLU A 45 4.93 20.06 0.00
CA GLU A 45 3.52 20.09 0.40
C GLU A 45 3.07 18.78 1.07
N VAL A 46 3.57 17.64 0.60
CA VAL A 46 3.34 16.32 1.23
C VAL A 46 3.98 16.29 2.61
N LEU A 47 5.23 16.71 2.74
CA LEU A 47 5.92 16.75 4.03
C LEU A 47 5.23 17.69 5.02
N ASP A 48 4.90 18.92 4.59
CA ASP A 48 4.22 19.92 5.42
C ASP A 48 2.85 19.41 5.90
N PHE A 49 2.15 18.63 5.08
CA PHE A 49 0.89 17.98 5.48
C PHE A 49 1.11 16.87 6.53
N LEU A 50 2.17 16.09 6.41
CA LEU A 50 2.40 14.91 7.27
C LEU A 50 2.95 15.27 8.65
N LEU A 51 3.85 16.24 8.75
CA LEU A 51 4.54 16.59 10.01
C LEU A 51 3.61 16.86 11.19
N PRO A 52 2.48 17.58 11.05
CA PRO A 52 1.54 17.79 12.16
C PRO A 52 0.95 16.51 12.75
N PHE A 53 0.91 15.40 12.01
CA PHE A 53 0.38 14.14 12.52
C PHE A 53 1.33 13.44 13.52
N ASN A 54 2.61 13.77 13.51
CA ASN A 54 3.60 13.16 14.42
C ASN A 54 3.33 13.47 15.92
N ILE A 55 2.48 14.46 16.23
CA ILE A 55 2.00 14.69 17.59
C ILE A 55 0.90 13.71 18.03
N LYS A 56 0.31 12.98 17.09
CA LYS A 56 -0.73 12.00 17.40
C LYS A 56 -0.10 10.70 17.92
N PRO A 57 -0.72 10.07 18.93
CA PRO A 57 -0.24 8.78 19.41
C PRO A 57 -0.16 7.73 18.30
N ASN A 58 0.95 7.00 18.25
CA ASN A 58 1.18 5.93 17.28
C ASN A 58 1.11 6.39 15.80
N VAL A 59 1.56 7.60 15.51
CA VAL A 59 1.80 8.08 14.13
C VAL A 59 3.22 8.58 14.01
N GLN A 60 3.94 8.12 13.00
CA GLN A 60 5.33 8.50 12.76
C GLN A 60 5.55 8.73 11.26
N THR A 61 6.17 9.85 10.92
CA THR A 61 6.65 10.16 9.58
C THR A 61 8.18 10.18 9.59
N TRP A 62 8.79 9.26 8.85
CA TRP A 62 10.22 9.16 8.64
C TRP A 62 10.61 9.78 7.30
N ARG A 63 11.76 10.42 7.25
CA ARG A 63 12.29 11.09 6.06
C ARG A 63 13.47 10.28 5.53
N GLY A 64 13.38 9.81 4.31
CA GLY A 64 14.42 9.05 3.65
C GLY A 64 15.06 9.83 2.50
N LEU A 65 16.39 9.94 2.50
CA LEU A 65 17.18 10.63 1.47
C LEU A 65 17.83 9.65 0.46
N ASP A 66 17.75 8.36 0.75
CA ASP A 66 18.54 7.30 0.11
C ASP A 66 17.74 6.44 -0.87
N TRP A 67 16.66 7.00 -1.45
CA TRP A 67 15.97 6.33 -2.55
C TRP A 67 16.95 5.97 -3.67
N ASN A 68 17.08 4.67 -3.96
CA ASN A 68 18.06 4.08 -4.88
C ASN A 68 17.41 3.40 -6.09
N ASN A 69 16.17 3.74 -6.42
CA ASN A 69 15.36 3.10 -7.46
C ASN A 69 15.12 1.60 -7.20
N ASN A 70 15.04 1.18 -5.95
CA ASN A 70 14.72 -0.18 -5.52
C ASN A 70 13.54 -0.15 -4.54
N PHE A 71 12.36 -0.57 -5.01
CA PHE A 71 11.15 -0.53 -4.20
C PHE A 71 11.20 -1.51 -3.02
N ALA A 72 11.84 -2.68 -3.17
CA ALA A 72 11.98 -3.62 -2.07
C ALA A 72 12.85 -3.05 -0.94
N ASP A 73 14.01 -2.45 -1.26
CA ASP A 73 14.87 -1.82 -0.27
C ASP A 73 14.13 -0.70 0.48
N TRP A 74 13.34 0.09 -0.26
CA TRP A 74 12.56 1.18 0.32
C TRP A 74 11.46 0.69 1.27
N LYS A 75 10.72 -0.36 0.88
CA LYS A 75 9.71 -0.99 1.73
C LYS A 75 10.33 -1.72 2.92
N ASN A 76 11.51 -2.34 2.76
CA ASN A 76 12.25 -2.93 3.88
C ASN A 76 12.70 -1.86 4.89
N LYS A 77 13.18 -0.72 4.42
CA LYS A 77 13.49 0.42 5.29
C LYS A 77 12.27 0.90 6.08
N LEU A 78 11.10 0.97 5.45
CA LEU A 78 9.84 1.27 6.15
C LEU A 78 9.52 0.21 7.20
N ASN A 79 9.72 -1.07 6.89
CA ASN A 79 9.50 -2.17 7.84
C ASN A 79 10.34 -2.03 9.12
N ASP A 80 11.58 -1.52 9.02
CA ASP A 80 12.47 -1.33 10.17
C ASP A 80 11.88 -0.35 11.19
N TYR A 81 11.09 0.61 10.75
CA TYR A 81 10.40 1.58 11.62
C TYR A 81 9.09 1.05 12.21
N CYS A 82 8.53 -0.02 11.66
CA CYS A 82 7.30 -0.62 12.16
C CYS A 82 7.55 -1.40 13.45
N THR A 83 6.60 -1.34 14.40
CA THR A 83 6.69 -2.06 15.68
C THR A 83 5.55 -3.05 15.91
N GLY A 84 4.63 -3.18 14.94
CA GLY A 84 3.53 -4.14 14.98
C GLY A 84 3.98 -5.59 14.80
N ASP A 85 3.15 -6.51 15.21
CA ASP A 85 3.33 -7.95 14.98
C ASP A 85 3.16 -8.29 13.48
N TYR A 86 2.25 -7.55 12.83
CA TYR A 86 1.99 -7.57 11.40
C TYR A 86 2.10 -6.19 10.81
N ILE A 87 2.50 -6.13 9.56
CA ILE A 87 2.55 -4.92 8.74
C ILE A 87 1.44 -5.02 7.70
N PHE A 88 0.64 -3.97 7.58
CA PHE A 88 -0.27 -3.76 6.45
C PHE A 88 0.34 -2.67 5.58
N GLN A 89 1.02 -3.09 4.51
CA GLN A 89 1.65 -2.17 3.55
C GLN A 89 0.61 -1.59 2.60
N LEU A 90 0.62 -0.27 2.50
CA LEU A 90 -0.19 0.50 1.53
C LEU A 90 0.72 1.46 0.75
N ASP A 91 0.47 1.60 -0.54
CA ASP A 91 1.01 2.69 -1.32
C ASP A 91 0.12 3.92 -1.13
N ALA A 92 0.66 5.14 -1.22
CA ALA A 92 -0.10 6.36 -0.87
C ALA A 92 -1.38 6.56 -1.72
N ASP A 93 -1.41 6.02 -2.93
CA ASP A 93 -2.54 6.08 -3.87
C ASP A 93 -3.53 4.89 -3.71
N GLU A 94 -3.38 4.10 -2.66
CA GLU A 94 -4.29 3.01 -2.32
C GLU A 94 -5.24 3.40 -1.18
N MET A 95 -6.48 2.94 -1.26
CA MET A 95 -7.48 3.10 -0.20
C MET A 95 -8.05 1.74 0.19
N ILE A 96 -8.42 1.59 1.46
CA ILE A 96 -9.07 0.39 1.99
C ILE A 96 -10.40 0.77 2.65
N ASP A 97 -11.30 -0.18 2.78
CA ASP A 97 -12.56 0.03 3.47
C ASP A 97 -12.36 0.08 5.00
N LYS A 98 -13.20 0.86 5.69
CA LYS A 98 -13.24 0.91 7.16
C LYS A 98 -13.48 -0.45 7.80
N TYR A 99 -14.21 -1.32 7.11
CA TYR A 99 -14.46 -2.69 7.55
C TYR A 99 -13.14 -3.48 7.58
N MET A 100 -12.31 -3.34 6.56
CA MET A 100 -10.97 -3.97 6.53
C MET A 100 -10.10 -3.48 7.69
N VAL A 101 -10.01 -2.16 7.91
CA VAL A 101 -9.21 -1.59 9.01
C VAL A 101 -9.62 -2.15 10.36
N LYS A 102 -10.94 -2.28 10.60
CA LYS A 102 -11.47 -2.75 11.89
C LYS A 102 -11.34 -4.26 12.09
N ASN A 103 -11.41 -5.05 11.01
CA ASN A 103 -11.52 -6.51 11.11
C ASN A 103 -10.24 -7.27 10.78
N ILE A 104 -9.25 -6.66 10.14
CA ILE A 104 -8.01 -7.37 9.76
C ILE A 104 -7.32 -8.03 10.97
N SER A 105 -7.36 -7.38 12.13
CA SER A 105 -6.81 -7.96 13.36
C SER A 105 -7.55 -9.20 13.82
N VAL A 106 -8.89 -9.20 13.72
CA VAL A 106 -9.72 -10.35 14.08
C VAL A 106 -9.43 -11.50 13.13
N ILE A 107 -9.33 -11.22 11.83
CA ILE A 107 -8.96 -12.23 10.82
C ILE A 107 -7.62 -12.89 11.16
N LEU A 108 -6.62 -12.10 11.52
CA LEU A 108 -5.29 -12.60 11.90
C LEU A 108 -5.31 -13.37 13.22
N GLU A 109 -6.10 -12.93 14.21
CA GLU A 109 -6.28 -13.64 15.50
C GLU A 109 -6.97 -14.99 15.32
N MET A 110 -7.91 -15.09 14.39
CA MET A 110 -8.55 -16.37 14.02
C MET A 110 -7.63 -17.27 13.18
N ASN A 111 -6.58 -16.72 12.58
CA ASN A 111 -5.64 -17.44 11.73
C ASN A 111 -4.17 -17.23 12.19
N PRO A 112 -3.82 -17.63 13.43
CA PRO A 112 -2.55 -17.24 14.07
C PRO A 112 -1.29 -17.80 13.40
N LYS A 113 -1.44 -18.77 12.49
CA LYS A 113 -0.32 -19.38 11.75
C LYS A 113 -0.03 -18.66 10.42
N VAL A 114 -0.92 -17.79 9.96
CA VAL A 114 -0.74 -17.09 8.68
C VAL A 114 0.43 -16.11 8.78
N ASP A 115 1.34 -16.19 7.83
CA ASP A 115 2.48 -15.31 7.71
C ASP A 115 2.21 -14.15 6.74
N LEU A 116 1.50 -14.42 5.63
CA LEU A 116 1.19 -13.45 4.60
C LEU A 116 -0.26 -13.62 4.12
N ILE A 117 -0.97 -12.50 4.00
CA ILE A 117 -2.29 -12.43 3.35
C ILE A 117 -2.16 -11.66 2.04
N PHE A 118 -2.61 -12.29 0.96
CA PHE A 118 -2.82 -11.63 -0.31
C PHE A 118 -4.18 -10.92 -0.31
N VAL A 119 -4.16 -9.64 -0.59
CA VAL A 119 -5.34 -8.77 -0.61
C VAL A 119 -5.70 -8.49 -2.07
N PRO A 120 -6.96 -8.72 -2.50
CA PRO A 120 -7.39 -8.39 -3.85
C PRO A 120 -7.39 -6.87 -4.03
N ARG A 121 -6.96 -6.40 -5.21
CA ARG A 121 -6.91 -4.98 -5.54
C ARG A 121 -7.77 -4.69 -6.77
N ILE A 122 -8.59 -3.67 -6.64
CA ILE A 122 -9.40 -3.10 -7.71
C ILE A 122 -8.60 -1.94 -8.32
N ASN A 123 -8.12 -2.13 -9.55
CA ASN A 123 -7.42 -1.10 -10.30
C ASN A 123 -8.40 -0.43 -11.25
N THR A 124 -8.45 0.91 -11.23
CA THR A 124 -9.20 1.73 -12.20
C THR A 124 -8.32 2.85 -12.73
N VAL A 125 -8.47 3.18 -14.01
CA VAL A 125 -7.69 4.25 -14.66
C VAL A 125 -8.62 5.16 -15.45
N ASP A 126 -8.75 6.42 -15.01
CA ASP A 126 -9.49 7.43 -15.75
C ASP A 126 -8.77 7.82 -17.03
N GLY A 127 -9.53 7.94 -18.12
CA GLY A 127 -8.99 8.28 -19.44
C GLY A 127 -8.39 7.09 -20.20
N ILE A 128 -8.58 5.86 -19.72
CA ILE A 128 -8.14 4.66 -20.44
C ILE A 128 -8.88 4.53 -21.78
N THR A 129 -8.16 4.17 -22.83
CA THR A 129 -8.72 3.91 -24.17
C THR A 129 -8.48 2.47 -24.60
N GLN A 130 -9.17 2.03 -25.65
CA GLN A 130 -8.94 0.69 -26.20
C GLN A 130 -7.49 0.51 -26.70
N GLU A 131 -6.84 1.57 -27.15
CA GLU A 131 -5.44 1.54 -27.54
C GLU A 131 -4.52 1.19 -26.35
N HIS A 132 -4.76 1.84 -25.17
CA HIS A 132 -4.02 1.53 -23.95
C HIS A 132 -4.24 0.09 -23.51
N ILE A 133 -5.48 -0.40 -23.53
CA ILE A 133 -5.84 -1.78 -23.17
C ILE A 133 -5.07 -2.77 -24.04
N ASN A 134 -5.07 -2.55 -25.37
CA ASN A 134 -4.37 -3.42 -26.32
C ASN A 134 -2.85 -3.34 -26.12
N LYS A 135 -2.30 -2.14 -25.97
CA LYS A 135 -0.85 -1.89 -25.79
C LYS A 135 -0.28 -2.61 -24.56
N TRP A 136 -1.03 -2.62 -23.45
CA TRP A 136 -0.57 -3.21 -22.20
C TRP A 136 -1.11 -4.61 -21.93
N GLY A 137 -1.94 -5.15 -22.84
CA GLY A 137 -2.52 -6.48 -22.71
C GLY A 137 -3.47 -6.63 -21.52
N TRP A 138 -4.16 -5.54 -21.15
CA TRP A 138 -5.04 -5.53 -19.99
C TRP A 138 -6.39 -6.18 -20.30
N ARG A 139 -6.97 -6.78 -19.28
CA ARG A 139 -8.36 -7.19 -19.25
C ARG A 139 -9.15 -6.16 -18.46
N VAL A 140 -10.24 -5.66 -19.00
CA VAL A 140 -11.14 -4.73 -18.32
C VAL A 140 -12.51 -5.36 -18.26
N ASP A 141 -13.08 -5.46 -17.07
CA ASP A 141 -14.40 -6.06 -16.87
C ASP A 141 -15.54 -5.03 -17.02
N GLU A 142 -16.77 -5.46 -16.81
CA GLU A 142 -17.98 -4.64 -16.88
C GLU A 142 -18.03 -3.50 -15.86
N ASN A 143 -17.26 -3.59 -14.77
CA ASN A 143 -17.13 -2.56 -13.75
C ASN A 143 -15.97 -1.57 -14.04
N ASN A 144 -15.31 -1.69 -15.19
CA ASN A 144 -14.07 -1.00 -15.55
C ASN A 144 -12.89 -1.34 -14.64
N TRP A 145 -12.86 -2.54 -14.05
CA TRP A 145 -11.75 -2.99 -13.24
C TRP A 145 -10.70 -3.68 -14.12
N ILE A 146 -9.45 -3.29 -13.90
CA ILE A 146 -8.33 -3.75 -14.72
C ILE A 146 -7.69 -4.97 -14.06
N ASN A 147 -7.61 -6.08 -14.81
CA ASN A 147 -6.99 -7.35 -14.41
C ASN A 147 -7.50 -7.92 -13.07
N PHE A 148 -8.73 -7.60 -12.68
CA PHE A 148 -9.30 -8.07 -11.42
C PHE A 148 -9.56 -9.60 -11.44
N PRO A 149 -9.34 -10.29 -10.28
CA PRO A 149 -8.70 -9.81 -9.07
C PRO A 149 -7.17 -9.74 -9.21
N ASP A 150 -6.59 -8.60 -8.79
CA ASP A 150 -5.15 -8.39 -8.74
C ASP A 150 -4.67 -8.60 -7.30
N TYR A 151 -4.28 -9.83 -6.96
CA TYR A 151 -3.87 -10.18 -5.61
C TYR A 151 -2.48 -9.64 -5.27
N GLN A 152 -2.39 -8.82 -4.22
CA GLN A 152 -1.17 -8.23 -3.73
C GLN A 152 -0.85 -8.74 -2.32
N GLY A 153 0.39 -9.16 -2.08
CA GLY A 153 0.86 -9.46 -0.72
C GLY A 153 0.91 -8.14 0.06
N ARG A 154 0.01 -7.94 1.03
CA ARG A 154 -0.12 -6.65 1.71
C ARG A 154 -0.13 -6.75 3.23
N VAL A 155 -0.56 -7.86 3.81
CA VAL A 155 -0.59 -8.05 5.27
C VAL A 155 0.35 -9.19 5.62
N TYR A 156 1.43 -8.91 6.34
CA TYR A 156 2.48 -9.89 6.58
C TYR A 156 3.15 -9.70 7.94
N ARG A 157 3.76 -10.78 8.46
CA ARG A 157 4.52 -10.73 9.71
C ARG A 157 5.74 -9.82 9.57
N LYS A 158 6.05 -9.09 10.63
CA LYS A 158 7.16 -8.14 10.65
C LYS A 158 8.53 -8.74 10.28
N ASN A 159 8.75 -10.02 10.51
CA ASN A 159 10.01 -10.70 10.19
C ASN A 159 10.17 -11.08 8.72
N MET A 160 9.17 -10.79 7.88
CA MET A 160 9.25 -10.99 6.43
C MET A 160 9.87 -9.78 5.75
N SER A 161 10.37 -9.97 4.52
CA SER A 161 11.07 -8.93 3.77
C SER A 161 10.55 -8.82 2.34
N TRP A 162 10.71 -7.64 1.75
CA TRP A 162 10.48 -7.41 0.34
C TRP A 162 11.70 -7.80 -0.50
N TYR A 163 11.48 -8.34 -1.69
CA TYR A 163 12.49 -8.75 -2.64
C TYR A 163 12.09 -8.37 -4.06
N GLY A 164 13.05 -7.90 -4.85
CA GLY A 164 12.87 -7.45 -6.24
C GLY A 164 12.89 -5.93 -6.37
N ARG A 165 13.56 -5.43 -7.41
CA ARG A 165 13.75 -3.99 -7.62
C ARG A 165 12.45 -3.30 -8.02
N VAL A 166 11.72 -3.91 -8.97
CA VAL A 166 10.37 -3.59 -9.41
C VAL A 166 9.54 -4.88 -9.40
N HIS A 167 8.21 -4.76 -9.32
CA HIS A 167 7.32 -5.92 -9.14
C HIS A 167 7.71 -6.75 -7.92
N GLU A 168 8.06 -6.04 -6.87
CA GLU A 168 8.56 -6.60 -5.63
C GLU A 168 7.54 -7.51 -4.94
N ARG A 169 8.04 -8.55 -4.30
CA ARG A 169 7.24 -9.54 -3.58
C ARG A 169 7.76 -9.76 -2.18
N ILE A 170 6.88 -10.20 -1.29
CA ILE A 170 7.22 -10.55 0.08
C ILE A 170 7.77 -11.98 0.13
N VAL A 171 8.83 -12.17 0.89
CA VAL A 171 9.52 -13.45 1.10
C VAL A 171 9.74 -13.71 2.59
N GLY A 172 9.97 -14.98 2.95
CA GLY A 172 10.35 -15.38 4.32
C GLY A 172 9.24 -16.00 5.15
N GLY A 173 8.04 -16.27 4.57
CA GLY A 173 6.95 -16.97 5.25
C GLY A 173 6.70 -18.36 4.69
N GLU A 174 5.90 -19.17 5.40
CA GLU A 174 5.51 -20.53 5.01
C GLU A 174 4.00 -20.68 4.80
N VAL A 175 3.18 -19.93 5.56
CA VAL A 175 1.73 -20.04 5.54
C VAL A 175 1.09 -18.81 4.92
N PHE A 176 0.49 -18.99 3.76
CA PHE A 176 -0.13 -17.91 2.98
C PHE A 176 -1.64 -18.07 2.93
N SER A 177 -2.35 -16.95 2.84
CA SER A 177 -3.80 -16.91 2.69
C SER A 177 -4.21 -15.78 1.74
N THR A 178 -5.47 -15.77 1.33
CA THR A 178 -6.07 -14.71 0.50
C THR A 178 -7.34 -14.20 1.15
N LEU A 179 -7.64 -12.90 0.98
CA LEU A 179 -8.97 -12.39 1.27
C LEU A 179 -9.90 -12.63 0.07
N PRO A 180 -11.21 -12.78 0.30
CA PRO A 180 -12.17 -13.04 -0.77
C PRO A 180 -12.30 -11.79 -1.68
N ALA A 181 -12.20 -12.00 -3.00
CA ALA A 181 -12.32 -10.92 -3.98
C ALA A 181 -13.79 -10.51 -4.25
N GLU A 182 -14.73 -11.39 -3.93
CA GLU A 182 -16.17 -11.18 -4.07
C GLU A 182 -16.69 -10.09 -3.13
N GLU A 183 -16.01 -9.86 -2.04
CA GLU A 183 -16.37 -8.88 -1.01
C GLU A 183 -15.53 -7.61 -1.17
N LYS A 184 -16.09 -6.57 -1.79
CA LYS A 184 -15.40 -5.28 -2.03
C LYS A 184 -14.79 -4.67 -0.78
N ALA A 185 -15.37 -4.91 0.39
CA ALA A 185 -14.85 -4.44 1.67
C ALA A 185 -13.47 -5.01 2.02
N TYR A 186 -13.05 -6.10 1.39
CA TYR A 186 -11.72 -6.68 1.51
C TYR A 186 -10.76 -6.29 0.38
N CYS A 187 -11.22 -5.48 -0.58
CA CYS A 187 -10.38 -5.07 -1.70
C CYS A 187 -9.67 -3.73 -1.41
N ILE A 188 -8.41 -3.65 -1.79
CA ILE A 188 -7.71 -2.38 -1.92
C ILE A 188 -8.23 -1.68 -3.17
N GLN A 189 -8.58 -0.41 -3.06
CA GLN A 189 -8.96 0.44 -4.19
C GLN A 189 -7.73 1.23 -4.65
N HIS A 190 -7.41 1.14 -5.91
CA HIS A 190 -6.26 1.77 -6.52
C HIS A 190 -6.71 2.49 -7.80
N HIS A 191 -6.91 3.78 -7.67
CA HIS A 191 -7.41 4.63 -8.73
C HIS A 191 -6.33 5.54 -9.26
N LYS A 192 -6.16 5.58 -10.59
CA LYS A 192 -5.21 6.44 -11.28
C LYS A 192 -5.84 7.20 -12.44
N THR A 193 -5.17 8.24 -12.88
CA THR A 193 -5.37 8.83 -14.20
C THR A 193 -4.42 8.19 -15.20
N ILE A 194 -4.76 8.28 -16.49
CA ILE A 194 -3.91 7.74 -17.56
C ILE A 194 -2.52 8.36 -17.54
N ASP A 195 -2.40 9.66 -17.26
CA ASP A 195 -1.10 10.36 -17.19
C ASP A 195 -0.20 9.81 -16.07
N LYS A 196 -0.78 9.50 -14.89
CA LYS A 196 -0.04 8.86 -13.79
C LYS A 196 0.42 7.46 -14.17
N GLN A 197 -0.45 6.69 -14.83
CA GLN A 197 -0.13 5.33 -15.27
C GLN A 197 0.99 5.31 -16.32
N GLU A 198 0.95 6.21 -17.29
CA GLU A 198 2.01 6.31 -18.30
C GLU A 198 3.36 6.72 -17.69
N LYS A 199 3.36 7.68 -16.77
CA LYS A 199 4.56 8.07 -16.03
C LYS A 199 5.17 6.90 -15.25
N GLN A 200 4.32 6.12 -14.57
CA GLN A 200 4.78 4.94 -13.83
C GLN A 200 5.35 3.86 -14.76
N ASN A 201 4.68 3.56 -15.88
CA ASN A 201 5.19 2.59 -16.84
C ASN A 201 6.55 3.02 -17.42
N ASN A 202 6.71 4.32 -17.73
CA ASN A 202 7.98 4.86 -18.20
C ASN A 202 9.08 4.75 -17.13
N LEU A 203 8.76 5.04 -15.87
CA LEU A 203 9.71 4.86 -14.77
C LEU A 203 10.21 3.40 -14.68
N TYR A 204 9.29 2.42 -14.74
CA TYR A 204 9.65 1.01 -14.64
C TYR A 204 10.55 0.52 -15.79
N THR A 205 10.54 1.16 -16.95
CA THR A 205 11.46 0.84 -18.06
C THR A 205 12.85 1.43 -17.86
N THR A 206 13.04 2.37 -16.93
CA THR A 206 14.32 3.08 -16.70
C THR A 206 15.07 2.58 -15.47
N ILE A 207 14.44 1.78 -14.62
CA ILE A 207 15.02 1.23 -13.40
C ILE A 207 15.05 -0.29 -13.44
#